data_917061d5c0bc80f8100af65507b1b7b1
#
_entry.id   917061d5c0bc80f8100af65507b1b7b1
#
_cell.length_a   1.000
_cell.length_b   1.000
_cell.length_c   1.000
_cell.angle_alpha   90.00
_cell.angle_beta   90.00
_cell.angle_gamma   90.00
#
_symmetry.space_group_name_H-M   'P 1'
#
loop_
_entity.id
_entity.type
_entity.pdbx_description
1 polymer ?
#
loop_
_entity_poly.entity_id
_entity_poly.type
_entity_poly.pdbx_seq_one_letter_code
_entity_poly.pdbx_strand_id
1 'polypeptide(L)'
;GEIIAKAHNLRENKNSSIAHAEILAIEKANKKLNAWRLENCEMYITLEPCMMCMGAIVNSRIKKIYIGALDPKTGSCKSVINMENYKFNHIVEVETGILQEDCEYILKDFFKMLRKMKRRKK
;
A
#
# COMPACT_ATOMS: atom_id res chain seq x y z
N GLY A 1 -9.34 -17.30 -1.82
CA GLY A 1 -9.82 -16.06 -2.19
C GLY A 1 -9.66 -15.64 -3.63
N GLU A 2 -10.59 -14.81 -4.04
CA GLU A 2 -10.59 -14.22 -5.38
C GLU A 2 -9.85 -12.88 -5.35
N ILE A 3 -9.00 -12.62 -6.37
CA ILE A 3 -8.37 -11.30 -6.55
C ILE A 3 -9.38 -10.39 -7.23
N ILE A 4 -9.83 -9.34 -6.54
CA ILE A 4 -10.83 -8.39 -7.07
C ILE A 4 -10.21 -7.10 -7.60
N ALA A 5 -8.98 -6.76 -7.20
CA ALA A 5 -8.31 -5.56 -7.67
C ALA A 5 -6.80 -5.68 -7.58
N LYS A 6 -6.10 -5.06 -8.53
CA LYS A 6 -4.64 -4.92 -8.54
C LYS A 6 -4.29 -3.51 -8.96
N ALA A 7 -3.20 -2.99 -8.41
CA ALA A 7 -2.74 -1.64 -8.77
C ALA A 7 -1.23 -1.48 -8.53
N HIS A 8 -0.67 -0.45 -9.16
CA HIS A 8 0.69 0.00 -8.92
C HIS A 8 0.69 1.52 -8.87
N ASN A 9 1.77 2.11 -8.38
CA ASN A 9 1.88 3.57 -8.20
C ASN A 9 1.78 4.31 -9.54
N LEU A 10 0.84 5.26 -9.65
CA LEU A 10 0.60 6.07 -10.85
C LEU A 10 0.77 7.57 -10.61
N ARG A 11 1.49 7.99 -9.54
CA ARG A 11 1.69 9.43 -9.25
C ARG A 11 2.25 10.20 -10.44
N GLU A 12 3.28 9.66 -11.08
CA GLU A 12 3.91 10.30 -12.24
C GLU A 12 2.97 10.29 -13.46
N ASN A 13 2.38 9.16 -13.77
CA ASN A 13 1.52 9.00 -14.94
C ASN A 13 0.24 9.82 -14.88
N LYS A 14 -0.37 9.92 -13.70
CA LYS A 14 -1.60 10.70 -13.49
C LYS A 14 -1.34 12.12 -13.04
N ASN A 15 -0.08 12.44 -12.78
CA ASN A 15 0.30 13.74 -12.21
C ASN A 15 -0.51 14.03 -10.94
N SER A 16 -0.65 13.01 -10.10
CA SER A 16 -1.46 13.05 -8.88
C SER A 16 -0.65 12.54 -7.68
N SER A 17 -0.53 13.36 -6.67
CA SER A 17 0.22 13.01 -5.44
C SER A 17 -0.46 11.90 -4.62
N ILE A 18 -1.73 11.62 -4.85
CA ILE A 18 -2.47 10.60 -4.12
C ILE A 18 -2.65 9.30 -4.89
N ALA A 19 -2.11 9.20 -6.11
CA ALA A 19 -2.25 8.00 -6.95
C ALA A 19 -1.29 6.88 -6.53
N HIS A 20 -1.26 6.57 -5.24
CA HIS A 20 -0.55 5.43 -4.69
C HIS A 20 -1.29 4.13 -5.01
N ALA A 21 -0.55 3.03 -5.13
CA ALA A 21 -1.12 1.73 -5.46
C ALA A 21 -2.28 1.33 -4.55
N GLU A 22 -2.14 1.57 -3.25
CA GLU A 22 -3.16 1.21 -2.25
C GLU A 22 -4.46 1.97 -2.49
N ILE A 23 -4.37 3.28 -2.76
CA ILE A 23 -5.54 4.11 -3.06
C ILE A 23 -6.23 3.62 -4.33
N LEU A 24 -5.45 3.34 -5.38
CA LEU A 24 -6.00 2.86 -6.66
C LEU A 24 -6.67 1.50 -6.51
N ALA A 25 -6.08 0.60 -5.73
CA ALA A 25 -6.66 -0.72 -5.48
C ALA A 25 -7.98 -0.60 -4.71
N ILE A 26 -8.05 0.26 -3.70
CA ILE A 26 -9.27 0.51 -2.94
C ILE A 26 -10.37 1.03 -3.86
N GLU A 27 -10.07 2.02 -4.71
CA GLU A 27 -11.05 2.58 -5.65
C GLU A 27 -11.58 1.51 -6.62
N LYS A 28 -10.70 0.66 -7.13
CA LYS A 28 -11.10 -0.45 -8.01
C LYS A 28 -11.99 -1.45 -7.30
N ALA A 29 -11.66 -1.81 -6.05
CA ALA A 29 -12.45 -2.73 -5.26
C ALA A 29 -13.83 -2.14 -4.93
N ASN A 30 -13.88 -0.85 -4.57
CA ASN A 30 -15.15 -0.15 -4.31
C ASN A 30 -16.08 -0.23 -5.52
N LYS A 31 -15.55 0.00 -6.71
CA LYS A 31 -16.33 -0.07 -7.96
C LYS A 31 -16.79 -1.49 -8.25
N LYS A 32 -15.89 -2.46 -8.13
CA LYS A 32 -16.21 -3.86 -8.43
C LYS A 32 -17.31 -4.41 -7.52
N LEU A 33 -17.24 -4.10 -6.22
CA LEU A 33 -18.20 -4.57 -5.24
C LEU A 33 -19.41 -3.63 -5.09
N ASN A 34 -19.37 -2.48 -5.74
CA ASN A 34 -20.38 -1.42 -5.61
C ASN A 34 -20.65 -1.11 -4.14
N ALA A 35 -19.59 -0.95 -3.36
CA ALA A 35 -19.65 -0.71 -1.93
C ALA A 35 -18.41 0.04 -1.46
N TRP A 36 -18.58 0.97 -0.51
CA TRP A 36 -17.42 1.65 0.08
C TRP A 36 -16.79 0.84 1.21
N ARG A 37 -17.56 -0.02 1.87
CA ARG A 37 -17.05 -0.90 2.93
C ARG A 37 -16.45 -2.17 2.32
N LEU A 38 -15.20 -2.47 2.69
CA LEU A 38 -14.47 -3.63 2.21
C LEU A 38 -14.20 -4.61 3.37
N GLU A 39 -15.21 -4.83 4.20
CA GLU A 39 -15.10 -5.60 5.46
C GLU A 39 -14.63 -7.05 5.28
N ASN A 40 -14.94 -7.64 4.14
CA ASN A 40 -14.54 -9.03 3.85
C ASN A 40 -13.30 -9.12 2.97
N CYS A 41 -12.63 -7.98 2.74
CA CYS A 41 -11.46 -7.91 1.86
C CYS A 41 -10.16 -7.91 2.66
N GLU A 42 -9.14 -8.48 2.05
CA GLU A 42 -7.77 -8.43 2.55
C GLU A 42 -6.89 -7.78 1.49
N MET A 43 -5.82 -7.11 1.90
CA MET A 43 -4.92 -6.41 0.99
C MET A 43 -3.49 -6.89 1.18
N TYR A 44 -2.80 -7.19 0.08
CA TYR A 44 -1.38 -7.56 0.06
C TYR A 44 -0.58 -6.39 -0.50
N ILE A 45 0.40 -5.93 0.24
CA ILE A 45 1.16 -4.71 -0.07
C ILE A 45 2.66 -5.02 -0.05
N THR A 46 3.37 -4.66 -1.13
CA THR A 46 4.81 -4.88 -1.23
C THR A 46 5.60 -4.05 -0.22
N LEU A 47 5.22 -2.79 -0.06
CA LEU A 47 5.88 -1.85 0.84
C LEU A 47 4.88 -1.30 1.86
N GLU A 48 5.31 -1.18 3.10
CA GLU A 48 4.49 -0.65 4.20
C GLU A 48 3.80 0.65 3.79
N PRO A 49 2.47 0.78 4.00
CA PRO A 49 1.73 1.97 3.56
C PRO A 49 2.11 3.22 4.35
N CYS A 50 2.08 4.38 3.67
CA CYS A 50 2.24 5.68 4.31
C CYS A 50 0.98 6.04 5.10
N MET A 51 1.00 7.18 5.82
CA MET A 51 -0.16 7.56 6.64
C MET A 51 -1.43 7.83 5.83
N MET A 52 -1.31 8.36 4.60
CA MET A 52 -2.47 8.56 3.73
C MET A 52 -3.11 7.23 3.36
N CYS A 53 -2.30 6.27 2.91
CA CYS A 53 -2.80 4.95 2.50
C CYS A 53 -3.31 4.16 3.69
N MET A 54 -2.65 4.23 4.84
CA MET A 54 -3.13 3.56 6.04
C MET A 54 -4.46 4.15 6.51
N GLY A 55 -4.63 5.47 6.43
CA GLY A 55 -5.90 6.13 6.70
C GLY A 55 -7.01 5.65 5.77
N ALA A 56 -6.70 5.52 4.47
CA ALA A 56 -7.65 5.00 3.49
C ALA A 56 -8.05 3.55 3.78
N ILE A 57 -7.10 2.72 4.19
CA ILE A 57 -7.34 1.33 4.56
C ILE A 57 -8.29 1.24 5.74
N VAL A 58 -8.07 2.05 6.78
CA VAL A 58 -8.95 2.11 7.95
C VAL A 58 -10.35 2.58 7.54
N ASN A 59 -10.42 3.67 6.75
CA ASN A 59 -11.70 4.21 6.30
C ASN A 59 -12.53 3.22 5.47
N SER A 60 -11.85 2.39 4.68
CA SER A 60 -12.51 1.40 3.83
C SER A 60 -12.97 0.16 4.60
N ARG A 61 -12.62 0.03 5.87
CA ARG A 61 -12.96 -1.11 6.72
C ARG A 61 -12.33 -2.42 6.25
N ILE A 62 -11.17 -2.37 5.62
CA ILE A 62 -10.43 -3.57 5.23
C ILE A 62 -10.09 -4.38 6.47
N LYS A 63 -10.31 -5.69 6.40
CA LYS A 63 -10.17 -6.59 7.53
C LYS A 63 -8.71 -6.79 7.95
N LYS A 64 -7.85 -7.05 6.96
CA LYS A 64 -6.45 -7.39 7.21
C LYS A 64 -5.55 -6.95 6.07
N ILE A 65 -4.34 -6.52 6.41
CA ILE A 65 -3.30 -6.22 5.41
C ILE A 65 -2.07 -7.09 5.68
N TYR A 66 -1.41 -7.47 4.59
CA TYR A 66 -0.17 -8.25 4.59
C TYR A 66 0.92 -7.40 3.96
N ILE A 67 1.98 -7.13 4.69
CA ILE A 67 3.06 -6.23 4.27
C ILE A 67 4.33 -7.03 4.03
N GLY A 68 4.96 -6.82 2.86
CA GLY A 68 6.22 -7.44 2.53
C GLY A 68 7.40 -6.75 3.22
N ALA A 69 7.73 -5.54 2.77
CA ALA A 69 8.86 -4.77 3.28
C ALA A 69 8.40 -3.59 4.14
N LEU A 70 9.15 -3.27 5.19
CA LEU A 70 8.91 -2.09 6.01
C LEU A 70 9.53 -0.86 5.34
N ASP A 71 8.93 0.31 5.56
CA ASP A 71 9.42 1.59 5.04
C ASP A 71 9.85 2.48 6.20
N PRO A 72 11.16 2.60 6.46
CA PRO A 72 11.65 3.40 7.60
C PRO A 72 11.47 4.90 7.41
N LYS A 73 11.14 5.36 6.22
CA LYS A 73 10.98 6.81 5.93
C LYS A 73 9.55 7.30 6.06
N THR A 74 8.57 6.51 5.59
CA THR A 74 7.17 6.95 5.53
C THR A 74 6.17 5.92 6.06
N GLY A 75 6.64 4.75 6.47
CA GLY A 75 5.77 3.67 6.91
C GLY A 75 4.93 4.04 8.13
N SER A 76 3.63 3.78 8.06
CA SER A 76 2.68 4.21 9.08
C SER A 76 1.93 3.05 9.75
N CYS A 77 2.48 1.85 9.67
CA CYS A 77 1.99 0.72 10.46
C CYS A 77 2.91 0.43 11.65
N LYS A 78 4.21 0.38 11.40
CA LYS A 78 5.20 -0.01 12.41
C LYS A 78 6.43 0.87 12.44
N SER A 79 6.79 1.55 11.34
CA SER A 79 8.11 2.20 11.21
C SER A 79 8.15 3.62 11.75
N VAL A 80 7.57 4.59 11.04
CA VAL A 80 7.58 6.00 11.48
C VAL A 80 6.46 6.27 12.46
N ILE A 81 5.26 5.82 12.12
CA ILE A 81 4.06 5.91 12.95
C ILE A 81 3.52 4.50 13.13
N ASN A 82 3.09 4.16 14.33
CA ASN A 82 2.52 2.86 14.60
C ASN A 82 1.00 2.98 14.71
N MET A 83 0.33 3.12 13.56
CA MET A 83 -1.12 3.30 13.51
C MET A 83 -1.90 2.08 13.99
N GLU A 84 -1.30 0.88 13.94
CA GLU A 84 -1.99 -0.31 14.44
C GLU A 84 -2.26 -0.29 15.94
N ASN A 85 -1.50 0.53 16.71
CA ASN A 85 -1.67 0.66 18.15
C ASN A 85 -2.74 1.69 18.55
N TYR A 86 -3.28 2.43 17.61
CA TYR A 86 -4.31 3.43 17.88
C TYR A 86 -5.70 2.86 17.65
N LYS A 87 -6.63 3.24 18.50
CA LYS A 87 -8.02 2.77 18.43
C LYS A 87 -8.85 3.70 17.56
N PHE A 88 -8.86 3.42 16.26
CA PHE A 88 -9.79 4.09 15.34
C PHE A 88 -11.14 3.39 15.35
N ASN A 89 -12.10 3.90 14.58
CA ASN A 89 -13.43 3.29 14.45
C ASN A 89 -13.38 1.85 13.94
N HIS A 90 -12.30 1.48 13.28
CA HIS A 90 -12.07 0.15 12.74
C HIS A 90 -10.63 -0.25 13.03
N ILE A 91 -10.44 -1.48 13.43
CA ILE A 91 -9.11 -2.04 13.69
C ILE A 91 -8.75 -2.97 12.52
N VAL A 92 -7.60 -2.69 11.88
CA VAL A 92 -7.07 -3.51 10.79
C VAL A 92 -6.04 -4.47 11.36
N GLU A 93 -6.17 -5.76 11.07
CA GLU A 93 -5.11 -6.72 11.40
C GLU A 93 -3.92 -6.49 10.47
N VAL A 94 -2.71 -6.53 11.01
CA VAL A 94 -1.48 -6.31 10.24
C VAL A 94 -0.54 -7.49 10.41
N GLU A 95 -0.15 -8.10 9.29
CA GLU A 95 0.88 -9.14 9.27
C GLU A 95 2.04 -8.66 8.40
N THR A 96 3.27 -8.72 8.94
CA THR A 96 4.47 -8.25 8.24
C THR A 96 5.38 -9.41 7.88
N GLY A 97 6.36 -9.15 7.02
CA GLY A 97 7.38 -10.12 6.66
C GLY A 97 6.98 -11.11 5.57
N ILE A 98 5.85 -10.88 4.89
CA ILE A 98 5.39 -11.74 3.80
C ILE A 98 6.31 -11.55 2.59
N LEU A 99 7.10 -12.60 2.26
CA LEU A 99 8.09 -12.55 1.18
C LEU A 99 8.98 -11.32 1.30
N GLN A 100 9.39 -10.97 2.51
CA GLN A 100 10.10 -9.73 2.83
C GLN A 100 11.35 -9.53 1.97
N GLU A 101 12.18 -10.56 1.84
CA GLU A 101 13.43 -10.46 1.07
C GLU A 101 13.16 -10.21 -0.42
N ASP A 102 12.16 -10.89 -0.99
CA ASP A 102 11.77 -10.71 -2.38
C ASP A 102 11.23 -9.30 -2.61
N CYS A 103 10.42 -8.80 -1.70
CA CYS A 103 9.88 -7.45 -1.78
C CYS A 103 10.98 -6.39 -1.67
N GLU A 104 11.92 -6.55 -0.74
CA GLU A 104 13.06 -5.65 -0.59
C GLU A 104 13.93 -5.63 -1.84
N TYR A 105 14.20 -6.80 -2.43
CA TYR A 105 14.99 -6.92 -3.64
C TYR A 105 14.34 -6.21 -4.82
N ILE A 106 13.06 -6.44 -5.04
CA ILE A 106 12.29 -5.81 -6.12
C ILE A 106 12.31 -4.28 -5.98
N LEU A 107 12.12 -3.76 -4.78
CA LEU A 107 12.11 -2.33 -4.51
C LEU A 107 13.49 -1.71 -4.76
N LYS A 108 14.56 -2.34 -4.29
CA LYS A 108 15.93 -1.87 -4.51
C LYS A 108 16.29 -1.84 -5.99
N ASP A 109 15.93 -2.89 -6.72
CA ASP A 109 16.18 -2.99 -8.14
C ASP A 109 15.43 -1.92 -8.92
N PHE A 110 14.16 -1.71 -8.58
CA PHE A 110 13.33 -0.67 -9.18
C PHE A 110 13.92 0.74 -8.97
N PHE A 111 14.30 1.08 -7.74
CA PHE A 111 14.88 2.39 -7.46
C PHE A 111 16.24 2.59 -8.15
N LYS A 112 17.04 1.55 -8.24
CA LYS A 112 18.28 1.56 -9.00
C LYS A 112 18.03 1.88 -10.47
N MET A 113 17.02 1.25 -11.07
CA MET A 113 16.61 1.52 -12.46
C MET A 113 16.16 2.97 -12.65
N LEU A 114 15.36 3.51 -11.75
CA LEU A 114 14.91 4.91 -11.81
C LEU A 114 16.08 5.88 -11.78
N ARG A 115 17.07 5.64 -10.91
CA ARG A 115 18.27 6.49 -10.85
C ARG A 115 19.04 6.49 -12.16
N LYS A 116 19.20 5.33 -12.81
CA LYS A 116 19.85 5.22 -14.12
C LYS A 116 19.08 5.99 -15.19
N MET A 117 17.78 5.90 -15.22
CA MET A 117 16.92 6.62 -16.17
C MET A 117 17.05 8.14 -16.00
N LYS A 118 17.06 8.62 -14.77
CA LYS A 118 17.25 10.06 -14.47
C LYS A 118 18.62 10.56 -14.94
N ARG A 119 19.67 9.76 -14.79
CA ARG A 119 21.02 10.11 -15.27
C ARG A 119 21.06 10.23 -16.80
N ARG A 120 20.33 9.34 -17.52
CA ARG A 120 20.30 9.36 -18.99
C ARG A 120 19.55 10.57 -19.56
N LYS A 121 18.62 11.14 -18.79
CA LYS A 121 17.85 12.33 -19.20
C LYS A 121 18.59 13.65 -18.97
N LYS A 122 19.69 13.61 -18.28
CA LYS A 122 20.56 14.77 -18.12
C LYS A 122 21.57 14.80 -19.27
#